data_fac759f84d2a2376fd3498ac0c3b2887
#
_entry.id   fac759f84d2a2376fd3498ac0c3b2887
#
_cell.length_a   1.000
_cell.length_b   1.000
_cell.length_c   1.000
_cell.angle_alpha   90.00
_cell.angle_beta   90.00
_cell.angle_gamma   90.00
#
_symmetry.space_group_name_H-M   'P 1'
#
loop_
_entity.id
_entity.type
_entity.pdbx_description
1 polymer ?
#
loop_
_entity_poly.entity_id
_entity_poly.type
_entity_poly.pdbx_seq_one_letter_code
_entity_poly.pdbx_strand_id
1 'polypeptide(L)'
;MENQGEIKKTARIGKLMVDRDLCIGAASCVAVAPSVFELDPENKAVLRRKRPPPTSDMTKRGDLEDQTIDDETLLLAAKSCPTQAIIVYDEEGKQIYP
;
A
#
# COMPACT_ATOMS: atom_id res chain seq x y z
N MET A 1 12.86 -14.49 -23.09
CA MET A 1 12.98 -13.99 -22.71
C MET A 1 12.76 -13.40 -21.75
N GLU A 2 13.07 -13.39 -21.33
CA GLU A 2 13.10 -12.85 -20.49
C GLU A 2 12.52 -11.84 -20.13
N ASN A 3 12.30 -11.72 -20.17
CA ASN A 3 11.63 -10.56 -20.22
C ASN A 3 10.63 -10.31 -19.20
N GLN A 4 10.19 -11.27 -18.48
CA GLN A 4 9.27 -11.13 -17.41
C GLN A 4 9.81 -10.24 -16.34
N GLY A 5 11.07 -10.31 -16.12
CA GLY A 5 11.69 -9.43 -15.16
C GLY A 5 11.53 -7.99 -15.54
N GLU A 6 11.60 -7.73 -16.81
CA GLU A 6 11.47 -6.38 -17.28
C GLU A 6 10.10 -5.84 -17.08
N ILE A 7 9.10 -6.67 -17.30
CA ILE A 7 7.74 -6.25 -17.09
C ILE A 7 7.53 -5.87 -15.63
N LYS A 8 8.05 -6.66 -14.73
CA LYS A 8 7.92 -6.34 -13.32
C LYS A 8 8.59 -5.04 -12.95
N LYS A 9 9.73 -4.78 -13.57
CA LYS A 9 10.44 -3.56 -13.25
C LYS A 9 9.67 -2.33 -13.65
N THR A 10 8.86 -2.43 -14.69
CA THR A 10 8.11 -1.28 -15.14
C THR A 10 6.83 -1.08 -14.37
N ALA A 11 6.42 -2.06 -13.56
CA ALA A 11 5.18 -1.94 -12.80
C ALA A 11 5.46 -1.28 -11.46
N ARG A 12 5.77 0.01 -11.50
CA ARG A 12 6.05 0.76 -10.29
C ARG A 12 4.76 1.17 -9.61
N ILE A 13 4.79 1.14 -8.29
CA ILE A 13 3.61 1.54 -7.52
C ILE A 13 3.40 3.04 -7.67
N GLY A 14 2.19 3.41 -8.11
CA GLY A 14 1.82 4.81 -8.26
C GLY A 14 0.90 5.30 -7.17
N LYS A 15 0.01 4.44 -6.71
CA LYS A 15 -0.92 4.79 -5.65
C LYS A 15 -1.47 3.53 -5.01
N LEU A 16 -2.06 3.69 -3.84
CA LEU A 16 -2.63 2.56 -3.12
C LEU A 16 -3.75 3.06 -2.21
N MET A 17 -4.58 2.11 -1.76
CA MET A 17 -5.68 2.42 -0.86
C MET A 17 -5.96 1.22 0.03
N VAL A 18 -6.73 1.46 1.08
CA VAL A 18 -7.18 0.39 1.98
C VAL A 18 -8.69 0.30 1.89
N ASP A 19 -9.20 -0.88 1.59
CA ASP A 19 -10.63 -1.14 1.59
C ASP A 19 -11.03 -1.44 3.03
N ARG A 20 -11.67 -0.47 3.67
CA ARG A 20 -12.01 -0.58 5.09
C ARG A 20 -13.00 -1.70 5.37
N ASP A 21 -13.81 -2.06 4.39
CA ASP A 21 -14.76 -3.16 4.56
C ASP A 21 -14.06 -4.50 4.66
N LEU A 22 -12.90 -4.62 4.04
CA LEU A 22 -12.14 -5.86 4.06
C LEU A 22 -11.12 -5.89 5.19
N CYS A 23 -10.69 -4.73 5.67
CA CYS A 23 -9.66 -4.65 6.70
C CYS A 23 -10.19 -5.14 8.04
N ILE A 24 -9.52 -6.12 8.64
CA ILE A 24 -9.94 -6.69 9.91
C ILE A 24 -9.04 -6.26 11.07
N GLY A 25 -8.16 -5.30 10.83
CA GLY A 25 -7.30 -4.81 11.91
C GLY A 25 -6.20 -5.76 12.32
N ALA A 26 -5.79 -6.66 11.42
CA ALA A 26 -4.76 -7.65 11.75
C ALA A 26 -3.39 -7.02 11.98
N ALA A 27 -3.19 -5.81 11.47
CA ALA A 27 -1.97 -5.02 11.68
C ALA A 27 -0.71 -5.62 11.05
N SER A 28 -0.84 -6.62 10.19
CA SER A 28 0.34 -7.18 9.53
C SER A 28 1.01 -6.15 8.62
N CYS A 29 0.22 -5.29 7.96
CA CYS A 29 0.79 -4.22 7.14
C CYS A 29 1.57 -3.23 7.98
N VAL A 30 1.11 -2.95 9.19
CA VAL A 30 1.81 -2.05 10.11
C VAL A 30 3.14 -2.67 10.54
N ALA A 31 3.15 -3.98 10.74
CA ALA A 31 4.38 -4.67 11.12
C ALA A 31 5.41 -4.62 10.00
N VAL A 32 4.96 -4.74 8.76
CA VAL A 32 5.87 -4.74 7.60
C VAL A 32 6.33 -3.33 7.25
N ALA A 33 5.41 -2.36 7.29
CA ALA A 33 5.71 -1.00 6.84
C ALA A 33 5.12 0.02 7.81
N PRO A 34 5.68 0.13 9.02
CA PRO A 34 5.13 1.05 10.02
C PRO A 34 5.25 2.52 9.66
N SER A 35 6.13 2.84 8.72
CA SER A 35 6.27 4.24 8.28
C SER A 35 5.19 4.64 7.28
N VAL A 36 4.40 3.68 6.79
CA VAL A 36 3.36 3.95 5.80
C VAL A 36 1.98 3.65 6.35
N PHE A 37 1.85 2.62 7.17
CA PHE A 37 0.56 2.17 7.69
C PHE A 37 0.47 2.34 9.18
N GLU A 38 -0.72 2.67 9.64
CA GLU A 38 -1.04 2.65 11.07
C GLU A 38 -2.50 2.27 11.20
N LEU A 39 -2.92 1.93 12.42
CA LEU A 39 -4.33 1.62 12.66
C LEU A 39 -5.00 2.86 13.23
N ASP A 40 -6.22 3.15 12.76
CA ASP A 40 -6.96 4.27 13.29
C ASP A 40 -7.78 3.82 14.50
N PRO A 41 -8.54 4.75 15.13
CA PRO A 41 -9.31 4.38 16.32
C PRO A 41 -10.36 3.30 16.08
N GLU A 42 -10.75 3.09 14.82
CA GLU A 42 -11.70 2.02 14.49
C GLU A 42 -10.99 0.71 14.19
N ASN A 43 -9.68 0.66 14.43
CA ASN A 43 -8.87 -0.52 14.20
C ASN A 43 -8.79 -0.91 12.74
N LYS A 44 -8.79 0.09 11.86
CA LYS A 44 -8.64 -0.08 10.43
C LYS A 44 -7.32 0.54 9.98
N ALA A 45 -6.71 -0.06 8.98
CA ALA A 45 -5.45 0.46 8.47
C ALA A 45 -5.68 1.77 7.72
N VAL A 46 -4.79 2.72 7.95
CA VAL A 46 -4.77 3.98 7.20
C VAL A 46 -3.35 4.25 6.75
N LEU A 47 -3.25 5.04 5.68
CA LEU A 47 -1.97 5.41 5.09
C LEU A 47 -1.48 6.71 5.69
N ARG A 48 -0.23 6.71 6.13
CA ARG A 48 0.40 7.90 6.70
C ARG A 48 0.83 8.81 5.56
N ARG A 49 0.37 10.04 5.62
CA ARG A 49 0.57 11.00 4.54
C ARG A 49 1.42 12.15 5.00
N LYS A 50 2.10 12.80 4.04
CA LYS A 50 2.83 14.03 4.32
C LYS A 50 1.94 15.06 4.96
N ARG A 51 0.68 15.13 4.50
CA ARG A 51 -0.30 16.06 5.06
C ARG A 51 -1.31 15.25 5.84
N PRO A 52 -1.29 15.34 7.16
CA PRO A 52 -2.31 14.65 7.94
C PRO A 52 -3.70 15.20 7.61
N PRO A 53 -4.74 14.44 7.87
CA PRO A 53 -4.72 13.18 8.63
C PRO A 53 -4.41 11.97 7.75
N PRO A 54 -4.03 10.85 8.36
CA PRO A 54 -3.91 9.59 7.63
C PRO A 54 -5.27 9.20 7.07
N THR A 55 -5.25 8.42 6.00
CA THR A 55 -6.50 8.08 5.34
C THR A 55 -6.43 6.67 4.75
N SER A 56 -7.58 6.01 4.64
CA SER A 56 -7.71 4.77 3.88
C SER A 56 -7.94 5.03 2.41
N ASP A 57 -8.23 6.26 2.04
CA ASP A 57 -8.56 6.62 0.66
C ASP A 57 -7.36 6.50 -0.25
N MET A 58 -7.62 6.45 -1.54
CA MET A 58 -6.57 6.39 -2.55
C MET A 58 -5.53 7.48 -2.30
N THR A 59 -4.29 7.07 -2.18
CA THR A 59 -3.18 7.98 -1.89
C THR A 59 -2.07 7.74 -2.89
N LYS A 60 -1.58 8.80 -3.49
CA LYS A 60 -0.47 8.70 -4.43
C LYS A 60 0.81 8.40 -3.67
N ARG A 61 1.68 7.65 -4.35
CA ARG A 61 2.98 7.31 -3.79
C ARG A 61 3.73 8.53 -3.27
N GLY A 62 3.65 9.62 -4.02
CA GLY A 62 4.33 10.87 -3.65
C GLY A 62 3.72 11.59 -2.48
N ASP A 63 2.51 11.22 -2.06
CA ASP A 63 1.84 11.83 -0.92
C ASP A 63 2.06 11.06 0.38
N LEU A 64 2.71 9.90 0.32
CA LEU A 64 3.02 9.14 1.52
C LEU A 64 4.07 9.85 2.35
N GLU A 65 3.97 9.70 3.66
CA GLU A 65 4.92 10.33 4.57
C GLU A 65 6.33 9.81 4.32
N ASP A 66 6.49 8.50 4.16
CA ASP A 66 7.80 7.89 3.94
C ASP A 66 8.06 7.79 2.44
N GLN A 67 8.95 8.64 1.96
CA GLN A 67 9.33 8.64 0.55
C GLN A 67 10.50 7.71 0.26
N THR A 68 11.06 7.08 1.28
CA THR A 68 12.22 6.20 1.10
C THR A 68 11.84 4.74 1.01
N ILE A 69 10.59 4.39 1.33
CA ILE A 69 10.16 2.99 1.30
C ILE A 69 10.15 2.51 -0.15
N ASP A 70 10.61 1.28 -0.37
CA ASP A 70 10.67 0.78 -1.74
C ASP A 70 9.35 0.06 -2.08
N ASP A 71 9.18 -0.18 -3.38
CA ASP A 71 7.96 -0.80 -3.87
C ASP A 71 7.82 -2.23 -3.37
N GLU A 72 8.94 -2.91 -3.23
CA GLU A 72 8.92 -4.29 -2.79
C GLU A 72 8.37 -4.40 -1.37
N THR A 73 8.77 -3.50 -0.48
CA THR A 73 8.28 -3.48 0.88
C THR A 73 6.79 -3.12 0.93
N LEU A 74 6.38 -2.14 0.12
CA LEU A 74 4.98 -1.78 0.04
C LEU A 74 4.13 -2.96 -0.43
N LEU A 75 4.60 -3.65 -1.44
CA LEU A 75 3.87 -4.80 -1.97
C LEU A 75 3.83 -5.93 -0.96
N LEU A 76 4.92 -6.13 -0.23
CA LEU A 76 4.98 -7.13 0.82
C LEU A 76 3.94 -6.83 1.90
N ALA A 77 3.83 -5.56 2.28
CA ALA A 77 2.83 -5.14 3.26
C ALA A 77 1.42 -5.45 2.76
N ALA A 78 1.16 -5.15 1.50
CA ALA A 78 -0.15 -5.43 0.91
C ALA A 78 -0.43 -6.93 0.90
N LYS A 79 0.56 -7.73 0.54
CA LYS A 79 0.39 -9.17 0.49
C LYS A 79 0.23 -9.79 1.86
N SER A 80 0.70 -9.13 2.89
CA SER A 80 0.59 -9.65 4.25
C SER A 80 -0.81 -9.57 4.81
N CYS A 81 -1.68 -8.79 4.18
CA CYS A 81 -3.04 -8.62 4.66
C CYS A 81 -3.85 -9.88 4.33
N PRO A 82 -4.39 -10.57 5.34
CA PRO A 82 -5.09 -11.84 5.10
C PRO A 82 -6.39 -11.69 4.33
N THR A 83 -6.98 -10.49 4.32
CA THR A 83 -8.24 -10.25 3.63
C THR A 83 -8.04 -9.47 2.33
N GLN A 84 -6.79 -9.22 1.93
CA GLN A 84 -6.46 -8.52 0.70
C GLN A 84 -7.13 -7.13 0.65
N ALA A 85 -7.09 -6.44 1.77
CA ALA A 85 -7.74 -5.14 1.89
C ALA A 85 -6.92 -4.01 1.27
N ILE A 86 -5.63 -4.22 1.02
CA ILE A 86 -4.77 -3.18 0.48
C ILE A 86 -4.67 -3.36 -1.02
N ILE A 87 -5.11 -2.35 -1.77
CA ILE A 87 -5.18 -2.40 -3.22
C ILE A 87 -4.09 -1.48 -3.76
N VAL A 88 -3.28 -2.01 -4.65
CA VAL A 88 -2.10 -1.31 -5.16
C VAL A 88 -2.23 -1.12 -6.67
N TYR A 89 -1.93 0.08 -7.11
CA TYR A 89 -1.99 0.45 -8.53
C TYR A 89 -0.63 0.92 -9.00
N ASP A 90 -0.34 0.71 -10.29
CA ASP A 90 0.91 1.20 -10.86
C ASP A 90 0.77 2.68 -11.23
N GLU A 91 1.83 3.22 -11.84
CA GLU A 91 1.85 4.64 -12.18
C GLU A 91 0.87 4.99 -13.29
N GLU A 92 0.40 4.00 -14.02
CA GLU A 92 -0.58 4.21 -15.08
C GLU A 92 -2.01 4.00 -14.58
N GLY A 93 -2.18 3.70 -13.31
CA GLY A 93 -3.49 3.50 -12.74
C GLY A 93 -4.01 2.07 -12.86
N LYS A 94 -3.17 1.15 -13.31
CA LYS A 94 -3.59 -0.23 -13.45
C LYS A 94 -3.38 -0.96 -12.13
N GLN A 95 -4.37 -1.72 -11.71
CA GLN A 95 -4.27 -2.46 -10.45
C GLN A 95 -3.27 -3.60 -10.60
N ILE A 96 -2.31 -3.64 -9.70
CA ILE A 96 -1.29 -4.69 -9.72
C ILE A 96 -1.41 -5.63 -8.53
N TYR A 97 -2.22 -5.30 -7.52
CA TYR A 97 -2.47 -6.19 -6.39
C TYR A 97 -3.80 -5.78 -5.74
N PRO A 98 -4.59 -6.70 -5.30
CA PRO A 98 -4.56 -8.13 -5.48
C PRO A 98 -4.85 -8.58 -6.88
#